data_d44d2c3df24c86437c67bbaeac9c00c3
#
_entry.id   d44d2c3df24c86437c67bbaeac9c00c3
#
_cell.length_a   1.000
_cell.length_b   1.000
_cell.length_c   1.000
_cell.angle_alpha   90.00
_cell.angle_beta   90.00
_cell.angle_gamma   90.00
#
_symmetry.space_group_name_H-M   'P 1'
#
loop_
_entity.id
_entity.type
_entity.pdbx_description
1 polymer ?
#
loop_
_entity_poly.entity_id
_entity_poly.type
_entity_poly.pdbx_seq_one_letter_code
_entity_poly.pdbx_strand_id
1 'polypeptide(L)'
;ESKVTPKAAGKVSFVELPNNLAGRASFENTRTVSNAFKVLRSFGTVCGIQRVNRWFQAYSLLANVSRGPDHYAGGNGLNEWSSIGYTVVDNWADLVDAVDENIVTPEVDADAVAAAQERIDAVAKAEQDAGEAAAEASKNTDDNGSGREAGKDSGSDSDSDAASGADADDADPYDSTPWGTAGIDPIRITIDGTTVYTLRCYIGDRQPVFLGRLGEIHTFPSSRSMVRWMIDAKDHDLAEMETWGDLVTLANAGELEVTVHQSNVYGFTGLRDDISTGIDSVDTDQLSRAYELLADAADWAKDDGVNKVLLAYPRLQDYIAYILGSPSQGTPSAPFDEESEGWGQLETKLTERFTKF
;
A
#
# COMPACT_ATOMS: atom_id res chain seq x y z
N GLU A 1 -13.26 -27.74 -8.72
CA GLU A 1 -13.62 -27.04 -7.47
C GLU A 1 -12.45 -26.13 -7.10
N SER A 2 -12.56 -24.83 -7.40
CA SER A 2 -11.58 -23.86 -6.96
C SER A 2 -11.77 -23.65 -5.43
N LYS A 3 -10.76 -23.98 -4.65
CA LYS A 3 -10.71 -23.61 -3.24
C LYS A 3 -10.61 -22.07 -3.14
N VAL A 4 -11.74 -21.41 -2.99
CA VAL A 4 -11.78 -20.01 -2.60
C VAL A 4 -11.58 -19.98 -1.10
N THR A 5 -10.38 -19.60 -0.66
CA THR A 5 -10.16 -19.27 0.76
C THR A 5 -10.82 -17.91 0.97
N PRO A 6 -11.83 -17.78 1.84
CA PRO A 6 -12.39 -16.48 2.14
C PRO A 6 -11.28 -15.64 2.79
N LYS A 7 -10.87 -14.55 2.12
CA LYS A 7 -10.09 -13.51 2.78
C LYS A 7 -10.94 -12.95 3.91
N ALA A 8 -10.36 -12.79 5.09
CA ALA A 8 -11.01 -12.06 6.16
C ALA A 8 -11.47 -10.70 5.61
N ALA A 9 -12.76 -10.45 5.61
CA ALA A 9 -13.30 -9.18 5.16
C ALA A 9 -12.92 -8.13 6.19
N GLY A 10 -12.17 -7.10 5.76
CA GLY A 10 -11.87 -5.95 6.62
C GLY A 10 -13.19 -5.33 7.11
N LYS A 11 -13.24 -4.96 8.39
CA LYS A 11 -14.41 -4.29 8.96
C LYS A 11 -14.35 -2.81 8.59
N VAL A 12 -15.40 -2.31 7.96
CA VAL A 12 -15.59 -0.88 7.72
C VAL A 12 -16.74 -0.41 8.58
N SER A 13 -16.46 0.50 9.54
CA SER A 13 -17.51 1.07 10.38
C SER A 13 -18.14 2.26 9.69
N PHE A 14 -19.42 2.14 9.34
CA PHE A 14 -20.21 3.27 8.85
C PHE A 14 -20.73 4.18 9.99
N VAL A 15 -20.83 3.65 11.21
CA VAL A 15 -21.34 4.38 12.38
C VAL A 15 -20.35 5.46 12.82
N GLU A 16 -19.06 5.19 12.77
CA GLU A 16 -18.01 6.10 13.21
C GLU A 16 -17.68 7.20 12.18
N LEU A 17 -18.19 7.10 10.97
CA LEU A 17 -17.79 7.99 9.89
C LEU A 17 -18.06 9.49 10.17
N PRO A 18 -19.21 9.91 10.70
CA PRO A 18 -19.45 11.29 11.08
C PRO A 18 -18.46 11.78 12.15
N ASN A 19 -18.09 10.93 13.11
CA ASN A 19 -17.13 11.26 14.17
C ASN A 19 -15.72 11.45 13.59
N ASN A 20 -15.29 10.63 12.66
CA ASN A 20 -14.00 10.76 11.97
C ASN A 20 -13.93 12.08 11.19
N LEU A 21 -15.03 12.51 10.59
CA LEU A 21 -15.12 13.78 9.86
C LEU A 21 -15.23 14.99 10.78
N ALA A 22 -15.75 14.84 11.99
CA ALA A 22 -15.74 15.90 13.01
C ALA A 22 -14.34 16.14 13.57
N GLY A 23 -13.45 15.14 13.51
CA GLY A 23 -12.03 15.27 13.82
C GLY A 23 -11.25 16.00 12.73
N ARG A 24 -9.99 16.30 13.02
CA ARG A 24 -9.11 16.88 11.97
C ARG A 24 -8.83 15.83 10.89
N ALA A 25 -8.47 16.28 9.69
CA ALA A 25 -8.05 15.43 8.58
C ALA A 25 -6.67 14.80 8.85
N SER A 26 -6.61 13.87 9.81
CA SER A 26 -5.42 13.06 10.07
C SER A 26 -5.30 11.95 9.02
N PHE A 27 -4.14 11.30 8.96
CA PHE A 27 -3.92 10.15 8.09
C PHE A 27 -4.96 9.03 8.36
N GLU A 28 -5.21 8.73 9.62
CA GLU A 28 -6.18 7.73 10.05
C GLU A 28 -7.61 8.10 9.62
N ASN A 29 -8.04 9.35 9.92
CA ASN A 29 -9.39 9.80 9.58
C ASN A 29 -9.61 9.84 8.06
N THR A 30 -8.67 10.35 7.29
CA THR A 30 -8.78 10.42 5.83
C THR A 30 -8.81 9.01 5.21
N ARG A 31 -7.98 8.08 5.71
CA ARG A 31 -7.96 6.68 5.26
C ARG A 31 -9.28 5.97 5.59
N THR A 32 -9.77 6.11 6.82
CA THR A 32 -11.02 5.49 7.27
C THR A 32 -12.21 5.98 6.44
N VAL A 33 -12.32 7.30 6.25
CA VAL A 33 -13.39 7.91 5.45
C VAL A 33 -13.28 7.49 3.97
N SER A 34 -12.08 7.48 3.41
CA SER A 34 -11.85 7.03 2.02
C SER A 34 -12.29 5.58 1.82
N ASN A 35 -11.92 4.68 2.74
CA ASN A 35 -12.31 3.28 2.67
C ASN A 35 -13.83 3.10 2.79
N ALA A 36 -14.47 3.82 3.72
CA ALA A 36 -15.92 3.78 3.86
C ALA A 36 -16.63 4.26 2.58
N PHE A 37 -16.14 5.33 1.96
CA PHE A 37 -16.69 5.84 0.69
C PHE A 37 -16.50 4.85 -0.47
N LYS A 38 -15.32 4.19 -0.56
CA LYS A 38 -15.09 3.13 -1.55
C LYS A 38 -16.10 1.99 -1.41
N VAL A 39 -16.30 1.50 -0.19
CA VAL A 39 -17.26 0.42 0.08
C VAL A 39 -18.68 0.86 -0.23
N LEU A 40 -19.10 2.03 0.24
CA LEU A 40 -20.45 2.56 -0.02
C LEU A 40 -20.69 2.75 -1.53
N ARG A 41 -19.72 3.27 -2.27
CA ARG A 41 -19.80 3.44 -3.71
C ARG A 41 -19.92 2.10 -4.45
N SER A 42 -19.15 1.10 -3.98
CA SER A 42 -19.24 -0.26 -4.54
C SER A 42 -20.64 -0.87 -4.32
N PHE A 43 -21.20 -0.73 -3.13
CA PHE A 43 -22.59 -1.13 -2.88
C PHE A 43 -23.58 -0.38 -3.77
N GLY A 44 -23.44 0.93 -3.89
CA GLY A 44 -24.27 1.75 -4.77
C GLY A 44 -24.26 1.25 -6.22
N THR A 45 -23.09 0.87 -6.71
CA THR A 45 -22.91 0.39 -8.09
C THR A 45 -23.45 -1.03 -8.26
N VAL A 46 -23.01 -1.96 -7.41
CA VAL A 46 -23.32 -3.41 -7.56
C VAL A 46 -24.81 -3.69 -7.28
N CYS A 47 -25.37 -3.06 -6.24
CA CYS A 47 -26.78 -3.24 -5.87
C CYS A 47 -27.72 -2.28 -6.60
N GLY A 48 -27.19 -1.37 -7.43
CA GLY A 48 -28.01 -0.39 -8.17
C GLY A 48 -28.69 0.64 -7.28
N ILE A 49 -28.09 0.99 -6.12
CA ILE A 49 -28.71 1.90 -5.13
C ILE A 49 -28.61 3.34 -5.66
N GLN A 50 -29.67 3.79 -6.34
CA GLN A 50 -29.71 5.08 -7.02
C GLN A 50 -29.45 6.28 -6.10
N ARG A 51 -29.81 6.18 -4.81
CA ARG A 51 -29.60 7.26 -3.83
C ARG A 51 -28.12 7.45 -3.56
N VAL A 52 -27.37 6.37 -3.35
CA VAL A 52 -25.93 6.40 -3.14
C VAL A 52 -25.22 6.93 -4.39
N ASN A 53 -25.54 6.40 -5.57
CA ASN A 53 -24.92 6.83 -6.81
C ASN A 53 -25.12 8.33 -7.10
N ARG A 54 -26.36 8.84 -6.90
CA ARG A 54 -26.66 10.26 -7.07
C ARG A 54 -25.94 11.15 -6.06
N TRP A 55 -25.75 10.69 -4.83
CA TRP A 55 -25.04 11.44 -3.80
C TRP A 55 -23.58 11.68 -4.19
N PHE A 56 -22.85 10.63 -4.62
CA PHE A 56 -21.49 10.78 -5.11
C PHE A 56 -21.38 11.63 -6.39
N GLN A 57 -22.38 11.61 -7.25
CA GLN A 57 -22.42 12.46 -8.44
C GLN A 57 -22.70 13.93 -8.09
N ALA A 58 -23.54 14.19 -7.08
CA ALA A 58 -23.90 15.54 -6.68
C ALA A 58 -22.76 16.26 -5.94
N TYR A 59 -21.94 15.53 -5.20
CA TYR A 59 -20.89 16.08 -4.33
C TYR A 59 -19.50 15.61 -4.75
N SER A 60 -18.94 16.22 -5.78
CA SER A 60 -17.62 15.87 -6.32
C SER A 60 -16.48 16.01 -5.28
N LEU A 61 -16.63 16.90 -4.29
CA LEU A 61 -15.66 17.09 -3.22
C LEU A 61 -15.40 15.82 -2.38
N LEU A 62 -16.32 14.85 -2.37
CA LEU A 62 -16.16 13.59 -1.65
C LEU A 62 -15.01 12.73 -2.23
N ALA A 63 -14.69 12.90 -3.51
CA ALA A 63 -13.58 12.19 -4.14
C ALA A 63 -12.21 12.64 -3.59
N ASN A 64 -12.11 13.87 -3.07
CA ASN A 64 -10.87 14.43 -2.55
C ASN A 64 -10.39 13.78 -1.24
N VAL A 65 -11.26 13.01 -0.56
CA VAL A 65 -10.86 12.28 0.67
C VAL A 65 -9.71 11.30 0.40
N SER A 66 -9.63 10.76 -0.80
CA SER A 66 -8.56 9.84 -1.19
C SER A 66 -7.17 10.50 -1.33
N ARG A 67 -7.09 11.83 -1.34
CA ARG A 67 -5.83 12.59 -1.45
C ARG A 67 -5.00 12.62 -0.17
N GLY A 68 -5.59 12.17 0.94
CA GLY A 68 -4.91 12.11 2.22
C GLY A 68 -4.84 13.45 2.96
N PRO A 69 -4.16 13.48 4.13
CA PRO A 69 -4.19 14.60 5.06
C PRO A 69 -3.55 15.88 4.53
N ASP A 70 -2.55 15.76 3.66
CA ASP A 70 -1.79 16.92 3.15
C ASP A 70 -2.65 17.84 2.27
N HIS A 71 -3.61 17.25 1.55
CA HIS A 71 -4.61 18.02 0.79
C HIS A 71 -5.43 18.95 1.69
N TYR A 72 -5.64 18.58 2.94
CA TYR A 72 -6.41 19.33 3.92
C TYR A 72 -5.56 20.22 4.82
N ALA A 73 -4.24 20.32 4.57
CA ALA A 73 -3.36 21.24 5.26
C ALA A 73 -3.65 22.69 4.84
N GLY A 74 -3.72 23.59 5.81
CA GLY A 74 -4.00 25.02 5.58
C GLY A 74 -5.49 25.37 5.50
N GLY A 75 -5.78 26.69 5.40
CA GLY A 75 -7.13 27.22 5.59
C GLY A 75 -8.16 26.73 4.57
N ASN A 76 -7.78 26.61 3.31
CA ASN A 76 -8.69 26.14 2.26
C ASN A 76 -9.00 24.64 2.42
N GLY A 77 -7.98 23.83 2.73
CA GLY A 77 -8.16 22.41 2.97
C GLY A 77 -9.02 22.13 4.21
N LEU A 78 -8.83 22.87 5.30
CA LEU A 78 -9.67 22.75 6.49
C LEU A 78 -11.14 23.10 6.21
N ASN A 79 -11.41 24.12 5.38
CA ASN A 79 -12.76 24.47 4.97
C ASN A 79 -13.39 23.36 4.12
N GLU A 80 -12.61 22.75 3.23
CA GLU A 80 -13.07 21.62 2.40
C GLU A 80 -13.37 20.39 3.27
N TRP A 81 -12.49 20.02 4.20
CA TRP A 81 -12.73 18.94 5.15
C TRP A 81 -14.03 19.14 5.95
N SER A 82 -14.23 20.35 6.45
CA SER A 82 -15.47 20.72 7.14
C SER A 82 -16.69 20.61 6.24
N SER A 83 -16.57 21.01 4.97
CA SER A 83 -17.66 20.90 3.99
C SER A 83 -18.03 19.45 3.69
N ILE A 84 -17.03 18.56 3.61
CA ILE A 84 -17.25 17.11 3.50
C ILE A 84 -17.99 16.61 4.74
N GLY A 85 -17.56 17.02 5.94
CA GLY A 85 -18.21 16.66 7.18
C GLY A 85 -19.69 17.03 7.21
N TYR A 86 -20.03 18.26 6.87
CA TYR A 86 -21.43 18.71 6.78
C TYR A 86 -22.23 17.93 5.74
N THR A 87 -21.66 17.72 4.54
CA THR A 87 -22.32 16.97 3.48
C THR A 87 -22.62 15.54 3.91
N VAL A 88 -21.74 14.91 4.68
CA VAL A 88 -21.97 13.56 5.20
C VAL A 88 -23.03 13.59 6.29
N VAL A 89 -22.93 14.46 7.29
CA VAL A 89 -23.89 14.54 8.41
C VAL A 89 -25.32 14.75 7.87
N ASP A 90 -25.49 15.62 6.89
CA ASP A 90 -26.82 15.96 6.33
C ASP A 90 -27.47 14.80 5.55
N ASN A 91 -26.67 13.86 5.06
CA ASN A 91 -27.19 12.79 4.17
C ASN A 91 -26.96 11.39 4.73
N TRP A 92 -26.19 11.21 5.80
CA TRP A 92 -25.67 9.92 6.20
C TRP A 92 -26.73 8.91 6.61
N ALA A 93 -27.70 9.33 7.43
CA ALA A 93 -28.78 8.45 7.87
C ALA A 93 -29.55 7.88 6.67
N ASP A 94 -29.89 8.75 5.73
CA ASP A 94 -30.61 8.38 4.52
C ASP A 94 -29.82 7.44 3.59
N LEU A 95 -28.49 7.54 3.59
CA LEU A 95 -27.62 6.67 2.79
C LEU A 95 -27.48 5.30 3.43
N VAL A 96 -27.34 5.26 4.76
CA VAL A 96 -27.29 4.00 5.52
C VAL A 96 -28.61 3.26 5.38
N ASP A 97 -29.73 3.94 5.56
CA ASP A 97 -31.09 3.34 5.37
C ASP A 97 -31.25 2.77 3.96
N ALA A 98 -30.79 3.49 2.92
CA ALA A 98 -30.84 3.01 1.54
C ALA A 98 -29.94 1.78 1.29
N VAL A 99 -28.86 1.61 2.04
CA VAL A 99 -28.03 0.39 2.00
C VAL A 99 -28.74 -0.73 2.75
N ASP A 100 -29.26 -0.47 3.95
CA ASP A 100 -29.93 -1.46 4.80
C ASP A 100 -31.15 -2.08 4.12
N GLU A 101 -31.91 -1.29 3.35
CA GLU A 101 -33.03 -1.80 2.52
C GLU A 101 -32.62 -2.87 1.50
N ASN A 102 -31.33 -2.90 1.13
CA ASN A 102 -30.75 -3.85 0.17
C ASN A 102 -29.99 -5.01 0.85
N ILE A 103 -29.87 -5.00 2.19
CA ILE A 103 -29.25 -6.07 2.96
C ILE A 103 -30.32 -7.12 3.27
N VAL A 104 -30.15 -8.30 2.67
CA VAL A 104 -30.99 -9.45 2.95
C VAL A 104 -30.23 -10.40 3.85
N THR A 105 -30.75 -10.68 5.03
CA THR A 105 -30.24 -11.76 5.86
C THR A 105 -30.82 -13.08 5.34
N PRO A 106 -30.03 -13.93 4.68
CA PRO A 106 -30.54 -15.20 4.19
C PRO A 106 -30.95 -16.09 5.38
N GLU A 107 -32.04 -16.82 5.24
CA GLU A 107 -32.35 -17.93 6.15
C GLU A 107 -31.27 -18.99 5.95
N VAL A 108 -30.43 -19.14 6.94
CA VAL A 108 -29.29 -20.08 6.90
C VAL A 108 -29.72 -21.33 7.68
N ASP A 109 -29.58 -22.48 7.04
CA ASP A 109 -29.75 -23.75 7.72
C ASP A 109 -28.69 -23.91 8.82
N ALA A 110 -29.10 -23.84 10.07
CA ALA A 110 -28.21 -23.87 11.23
C ALA A 110 -27.40 -25.17 11.28
N ASP A 111 -27.97 -26.29 10.83
CA ASP A 111 -27.30 -27.58 10.82
C ASP A 111 -26.20 -27.62 9.72
N ALA A 112 -26.47 -27.01 8.57
CA ALA A 112 -25.49 -26.87 7.50
C ALA A 112 -24.33 -25.94 7.90
N VAL A 113 -24.60 -24.86 8.66
CA VAL A 113 -23.56 -23.96 9.20
C VAL A 113 -22.71 -24.68 10.23
N ALA A 114 -23.33 -25.39 11.17
CA ALA A 114 -22.59 -26.16 12.19
C ALA A 114 -21.67 -27.21 11.53
N ALA A 115 -22.19 -27.95 10.54
CA ALA A 115 -21.38 -28.92 9.79
C ALA A 115 -20.26 -28.29 8.95
N ALA A 116 -20.44 -27.05 8.48
CA ALA A 116 -19.39 -26.32 7.80
C ALA A 116 -18.34 -25.80 8.77
N GLN A 117 -18.74 -25.33 9.94
CA GLN A 117 -17.83 -24.88 11.00
C GLN A 117 -16.96 -26.02 11.51
N GLU A 118 -17.56 -27.21 11.79
CA GLU A 118 -16.79 -28.40 12.18
C GLU A 118 -15.71 -28.79 11.17
N ARG A 119 -16.00 -28.62 9.87
CA ARG A 119 -15.00 -28.90 8.82
C ARG A 119 -13.88 -27.87 8.80
N ILE A 120 -14.20 -26.60 9.02
CA ILE A 120 -13.21 -25.52 9.12
C ILE A 120 -12.30 -25.75 10.33
N ASP A 121 -12.89 -26.04 11.48
CA ASP A 121 -12.16 -26.28 12.72
C ASP A 121 -11.27 -27.55 12.61
N ALA A 122 -11.74 -28.58 11.93
CA ALA A 122 -10.96 -29.80 11.68
C ALA A 122 -9.75 -29.54 10.76
N VAL A 123 -9.90 -28.69 9.75
CA VAL A 123 -8.78 -28.30 8.86
C VAL A 123 -7.79 -27.43 9.62
N ALA A 124 -8.24 -26.44 10.38
CA ALA A 124 -7.38 -25.56 11.19
C ALA A 124 -6.57 -26.38 12.21
N LYS A 125 -7.22 -27.35 12.86
CA LYS A 125 -6.53 -28.26 13.80
C LYS A 125 -5.51 -29.14 13.10
N ALA A 126 -5.82 -29.68 11.91
CA ALA A 126 -4.89 -30.51 11.16
C ALA A 126 -3.67 -29.72 10.68
N GLU A 127 -3.84 -28.44 10.34
CA GLU A 127 -2.74 -27.54 9.99
C GLU A 127 -1.88 -27.20 11.20
N GLN A 128 -2.48 -27.00 12.37
CA GLN A 128 -1.76 -26.77 13.62
C GLN A 128 -0.97 -28.01 14.06
N ASP A 129 -1.60 -29.19 14.03
CA ASP A 129 -0.95 -30.47 14.38
C ASP A 129 0.23 -30.77 13.41
N ALA A 130 0.09 -30.42 12.11
CA ALA A 130 1.17 -30.57 11.13
C ALA A 130 2.33 -29.58 11.37
N GLY A 131 2.01 -28.35 11.80
CA GLY A 131 3.00 -27.33 12.19
C GLY A 131 3.79 -27.74 13.44
N GLU A 132 3.11 -28.29 14.45
CA GLU A 132 3.75 -28.77 15.67
C GLU A 132 4.63 -30.00 15.41
N ALA A 133 4.18 -30.93 14.56
CA ALA A 133 4.97 -32.10 14.17
C ALA A 133 6.23 -31.73 13.38
N ALA A 134 6.15 -30.69 12.53
CA ALA A 134 7.30 -30.15 11.81
C ALA A 134 8.30 -29.45 12.75
N ALA A 135 7.80 -28.75 13.77
CA ALA A 135 8.62 -28.09 14.79
C ALA A 135 9.30 -29.10 15.75
N GLU A 136 8.64 -30.22 16.06
CA GLU A 136 9.24 -31.33 16.85
C GLU A 136 10.30 -32.12 16.05
N ALA A 137 10.07 -32.34 14.77
CA ALA A 137 11.05 -32.96 13.88
C ALA A 137 12.33 -32.13 13.75
N SER A 138 12.20 -30.80 13.75
CA SER A 138 13.34 -29.87 13.73
C SER A 138 14.15 -29.85 15.02
N LYS A 139 13.51 -30.09 16.19
CA LYS A 139 14.19 -30.14 17.50
C LYS A 139 14.97 -31.42 17.77
N ASN A 140 14.67 -32.50 17.05
CA ASN A 140 15.35 -33.78 17.23
C ASN A 140 16.65 -33.94 16.41
N THR A 141 17.08 -32.94 15.69
CA THR A 141 18.34 -32.95 14.90
C THR A 141 19.51 -32.26 15.59
N ASP A 142 19.32 -31.58 16.72
CA ASP A 142 20.35 -30.82 17.43
C ASP A 142 20.64 -31.32 18.86
N ASP A 143 20.90 -32.62 19.02
CA ASP A 143 21.51 -33.10 20.25
C ASP A 143 22.79 -33.91 19.97
N ASN A 144 23.87 -33.20 19.68
CA ASN A 144 25.21 -33.70 19.95
C ASN A 144 26.27 -32.59 19.95
N GLY A 145 26.69 -32.15 21.14
CA GLY A 145 27.98 -31.48 21.25
C GLY A 145 28.15 -30.32 22.22
N SER A 146 28.33 -30.68 23.51
CA SER A 146 29.30 -30.07 24.44
C SER A 146 29.20 -28.60 24.86
N GLY A 147 28.72 -28.38 26.05
CA GLY A 147 29.20 -27.75 27.27
C GLY A 147 30.12 -26.54 27.26
N ARG A 148 29.69 -25.46 27.91
CA ARG A 148 30.37 -24.84 29.07
C ARG A 148 29.62 -23.63 29.63
N GLU A 149 29.54 -23.66 30.92
CA GLU A 149 28.98 -22.79 31.94
C GLU A 149 29.34 -21.30 31.84
N ALA A 150 28.37 -20.51 32.26
CA ALA A 150 28.30 -19.66 33.48
C ALA A 150 28.60 -18.19 33.33
N GLY A 151 27.66 -17.37 33.80
CA GLY A 151 27.85 -15.96 34.18
C GLY A 151 26.54 -15.24 34.41
N LYS A 152 26.05 -15.29 35.69
CA LYS A 152 25.03 -14.41 36.26
C LYS A 152 25.53 -12.97 36.23
N ASP A 153 24.66 -11.99 36.01
CA ASP A 153 24.17 -11.11 37.08
C ASP A 153 23.26 -9.99 36.55
N SER A 154 22.14 -9.90 37.19
CA SER A 154 21.30 -8.81 37.70
C SER A 154 21.26 -7.43 37.02
N GLY A 155 20.01 -7.06 36.70
CA GLY A 155 19.37 -5.94 37.37
C GLY A 155 19.30 -4.61 36.65
N SER A 156 18.16 -4.17 36.29
CA SER A 156 17.49 -3.03 36.93
C SER A 156 16.42 -2.41 36.02
N ASP A 157 15.30 -2.24 36.63
CA ASP A 157 14.08 -1.54 36.22
C ASP A 157 14.30 -0.20 35.52
N SER A 158 13.46 0.10 34.53
CA SER A 158 12.69 1.36 34.57
C SER A 158 11.50 1.30 33.62
N ASP A 159 10.35 1.53 34.22
CA ASP A 159 9.06 1.84 33.64
C ASP A 159 9.13 2.90 32.53
N SER A 160 8.33 2.72 31.49
CA SER A 160 7.38 3.74 31.09
C SER A 160 6.33 3.18 30.13
N ASP A 161 5.10 3.32 30.60
CA ASP A 161 3.82 3.13 29.95
C ASP A 161 3.72 3.65 28.53
N ALA A 162 3.05 2.89 27.67
CA ALA A 162 1.81 3.19 26.99
C ALA A 162 1.62 2.21 25.82
N ALA A 163 1.19 1.01 26.12
CA ALA A 163 0.57 0.16 25.11
C ALA A 163 -0.92 0.46 25.07
N SER A 164 -1.37 1.24 24.12
CA SER A 164 -2.76 1.20 23.69
C SER A 164 -2.94 -0.02 22.78
N GLY A 165 -3.78 -0.95 23.21
CA GLY A 165 -4.10 -2.17 22.49
C GLY A 165 -4.65 -1.85 21.10
N ALA A 166 -3.90 -2.27 20.09
CA ALA A 166 -4.42 -2.47 18.75
C ALA A 166 -4.90 -3.92 18.69
N ASP A 167 -6.17 -4.10 18.35
CA ASP A 167 -6.78 -5.40 18.13
C ASP A 167 -5.96 -6.19 17.09
N ALA A 168 -5.55 -7.39 17.45
CA ALA A 168 -4.63 -8.24 16.68
C ALA A 168 -5.26 -8.93 15.45
N ASP A 169 -6.44 -8.48 14.99
CA ASP A 169 -7.24 -9.15 13.96
C ASP A 169 -7.24 -8.46 12.58
N ASP A 170 -6.47 -7.36 12.38
CA ASP A 170 -6.47 -6.61 11.12
C ASP A 170 -5.04 -6.31 10.58
N ALA A 171 -4.03 -7.03 11.05
CA ALA A 171 -2.66 -6.88 10.58
C ALA A 171 -2.50 -7.50 9.19
N ASP A 172 -1.99 -6.73 8.24
CA ASP A 172 -1.58 -7.28 6.94
C ASP A 172 -0.57 -8.41 7.18
N PRO A 173 -0.78 -9.62 6.62
CA PRO A 173 0.19 -10.71 6.74
C PRO A 173 1.61 -10.30 6.35
N TYR A 174 1.74 -9.28 5.50
CA TYR A 174 3.03 -8.71 5.14
C TYR A 174 3.76 -8.08 6.31
N ASP A 175 3.05 -7.44 7.25
CA ASP A 175 3.65 -6.79 8.42
C ASP A 175 4.40 -7.77 9.32
N SER A 176 4.01 -9.06 9.32
CA SER A 176 4.68 -10.13 10.04
C SER A 176 5.90 -10.73 9.31
N THR A 177 6.11 -10.37 8.04
CA THR A 177 7.31 -10.79 7.31
C THR A 177 8.57 -10.10 7.83
N PRO A 178 9.76 -10.66 7.59
CA PRO A 178 11.01 -9.96 7.90
C PRO A 178 11.09 -8.55 7.28
N TRP A 179 10.51 -8.36 6.11
CA TRP A 179 10.48 -7.08 5.40
C TRP A 179 9.58 -6.06 6.08
N GLY A 180 8.34 -6.44 6.41
CA GLY A 180 7.40 -5.57 7.14
C GLY A 180 7.95 -5.19 8.51
N THR A 181 8.53 -6.17 9.24
CA THR A 181 9.15 -5.93 10.55
C THR A 181 10.36 -4.99 10.44
N ALA A 182 11.16 -5.11 9.39
CA ALA A 182 12.32 -4.24 9.16
C ALA A 182 11.93 -2.84 8.67
N GLY A 183 10.70 -2.65 8.17
CA GLY A 183 10.26 -1.41 7.52
C GLY A 183 11.01 -1.11 6.22
N ILE A 184 11.54 -2.14 5.56
CA ILE A 184 12.25 -2.05 4.28
C ILE A 184 11.52 -2.93 3.29
N ASP A 185 10.96 -2.33 2.24
CA ASP A 185 10.08 -3.00 1.31
C ASP A 185 10.79 -3.44 0.03
N PRO A 186 10.72 -4.73 -0.34
CA PRO A 186 11.03 -5.14 -1.70
C PRO A 186 10.03 -4.52 -2.69
N ILE A 187 10.54 -3.87 -3.72
CA ILE A 187 9.72 -3.35 -4.81
C ILE A 187 10.07 -4.03 -6.13
N ARG A 188 9.06 -4.21 -6.96
CA ARG A 188 9.16 -4.76 -8.30
C ARG A 188 8.73 -3.72 -9.32
N ILE A 189 9.62 -3.39 -10.25
CA ILE A 189 9.38 -2.38 -11.28
C ILE A 189 9.42 -3.07 -12.64
N THR A 190 8.37 -2.88 -13.44
CA THR A 190 8.32 -3.34 -14.84
C THR A 190 8.23 -2.13 -15.75
N ILE A 191 9.28 -1.89 -16.50
CA ILE A 191 9.45 -0.74 -17.40
C ILE A 191 10.21 -1.19 -18.64
N ASP A 192 9.86 -0.69 -19.82
CA ASP A 192 10.49 -1.05 -21.10
C ASP A 192 10.59 -2.56 -21.32
N GLY A 193 9.56 -3.31 -20.96
CA GLY A 193 9.52 -4.76 -21.09
C GLY A 193 10.50 -5.53 -20.17
N THR A 194 11.18 -4.81 -19.28
CA THR A 194 12.13 -5.37 -18.30
C THR A 194 11.57 -5.30 -16.89
N THR A 195 11.67 -6.39 -16.15
CA THR A 195 11.32 -6.41 -14.72
C THR A 195 12.59 -6.39 -13.88
N VAL A 196 12.65 -5.46 -12.93
CA VAL A 196 13.75 -5.34 -11.97
C VAL A 196 13.22 -5.28 -10.55
N TYR A 197 14.10 -5.62 -9.59
CA TYR A 197 13.83 -5.60 -8.16
C TYR A 197 14.80 -4.65 -7.48
N THR A 198 14.31 -3.94 -6.47
CA THR A 198 15.11 -3.12 -5.55
C THR A 198 14.42 -3.05 -4.19
N LEU A 199 14.94 -2.24 -3.28
CA LEU A 199 14.34 -2.01 -1.96
C LEU A 199 14.06 -0.52 -1.76
N ARG A 200 13.02 -0.22 -0.97
CA ARG A 200 12.69 1.13 -0.52
C ARG A 200 12.25 1.07 0.95
N CYS A 201 12.56 2.09 1.70
CA CYS A 201 11.93 2.38 2.99
C CYS A 201 11.52 3.85 3.04
N TYR A 202 10.75 4.19 4.07
CA TYR A 202 10.43 5.57 4.39
C TYR A 202 10.95 5.90 5.78
N ILE A 203 11.66 7.02 5.93
CA ILE A 203 12.19 7.50 7.21
C ILE A 203 11.56 8.84 7.60
N GLY A 204 11.43 9.10 8.91
CA GLY A 204 10.89 10.36 9.43
C GLY A 204 9.51 10.70 8.84
N ASP A 205 9.36 11.91 8.31
CA ASP A 205 8.13 12.41 7.70
C ASP A 205 7.89 11.85 6.28
N ARG A 206 8.07 10.53 6.08
CA ARG A 206 7.91 9.83 4.81
C ARG A 206 8.93 10.18 3.73
N GLN A 207 10.18 10.44 4.11
CA GLN A 207 11.23 10.56 3.13
C GLN A 207 11.58 9.17 2.55
N PRO A 208 11.45 8.97 1.23
CA PRO A 208 11.84 7.73 0.59
C PRO A 208 13.36 7.55 0.61
N VAL A 209 13.80 6.32 0.85
CA VAL A 209 15.20 5.91 0.72
C VAL A 209 15.25 4.61 -0.06
N PHE A 210 16.00 4.61 -1.16
CA PHE A 210 16.15 3.44 -2.02
C PHE A 210 17.44 2.67 -1.73
N LEU A 211 17.45 1.39 -2.09
CA LEU A 211 18.67 0.61 -2.16
C LEU A 211 19.56 1.20 -3.24
N GLY A 212 20.53 1.98 -2.83
CA GLY A 212 21.39 2.73 -3.73
C GLY A 212 22.14 3.81 -3.02
N ARG A 213 22.76 4.70 -3.77
CA ARG A 213 23.54 5.82 -3.24
C ARG A 213 23.64 6.95 -4.24
N LEU A 214 23.68 8.19 -3.76
CA LEU A 214 23.90 9.39 -4.59
C LEU A 214 22.86 9.55 -5.72
N GLY A 215 21.62 9.10 -5.50
CA GLY A 215 20.55 9.16 -6.48
C GLY A 215 20.55 8.04 -7.53
N GLU A 216 21.47 7.06 -7.42
CA GLU A 216 21.52 5.87 -8.26
C GLU A 216 20.87 4.68 -7.54
N ILE A 217 19.85 4.10 -8.13
CA ILE A 217 19.09 2.96 -7.59
C ILE A 217 19.72 1.65 -8.06
N HIS A 218 20.14 0.82 -7.13
CA HIS A 218 20.63 -0.52 -7.43
C HIS A 218 19.49 -1.44 -7.81
N THR A 219 19.50 -1.98 -9.02
CA THR A 219 18.46 -2.83 -9.56
C THR A 219 18.96 -4.22 -9.93
N PHE A 220 18.12 -5.22 -9.74
CA PHE A 220 18.45 -6.63 -9.90
C PHE A 220 17.45 -7.32 -10.81
N PRO A 221 17.87 -8.26 -11.68
CA PRO A 221 16.99 -8.98 -12.58
C PRO A 221 16.10 -10.00 -11.85
N SER A 222 16.38 -10.30 -10.59
CA SER A 222 15.58 -11.21 -9.77
C SER A 222 15.70 -10.88 -8.29
N SER A 223 14.68 -11.22 -7.52
CA SER A 223 14.70 -11.13 -6.07
C SER A 223 15.87 -11.92 -5.44
N ARG A 224 16.19 -13.09 -6.01
CA ARG A 224 17.30 -13.93 -5.55
C ARG A 224 18.67 -13.27 -5.78
N SER A 225 18.89 -12.57 -6.90
CA SER A 225 20.15 -11.85 -7.14
C SER A 225 20.29 -10.68 -6.18
N MET A 226 19.20 -9.99 -5.87
CA MET A 226 19.16 -8.92 -4.86
C MET A 226 19.58 -9.44 -3.49
N VAL A 227 18.95 -10.51 -2.99
CA VAL A 227 19.30 -11.08 -1.67
C VAL A 227 20.76 -11.51 -1.60
N ARG A 228 21.29 -12.14 -2.66
CA ARG A 228 22.73 -12.49 -2.69
C ARG A 228 23.63 -11.28 -2.59
N TRP A 229 23.29 -10.20 -3.27
CA TRP A 229 24.07 -8.97 -3.26
C TRP A 229 24.04 -8.33 -1.87
N MET A 230 22.90 -8.35 -1.17
CA MET A 230 22.73 -7.79 0.18
C MET A 230 23.72 -8.34 1.21
N ILE A 231 24.15 -9.61 1.07
CA ILE A 231 25.03 -10.29 2.04
C ILE A 231 26.37 -9.55 2.22
N ASP A 232 26.94 -9.07 1.11
CA ASP A 232 28.24 -8.43 1.11
C ASP A 232 28.18 -6.90 0.97
N ALA A 233 26.99 -6.36 0.72
CA ALA A 233 26.79 -4.95 0.42
C ALA A 233 26.89 -4.07 1.67
N LYS A 234 27.66 -2.99 1.58
CA LYS A 234 27.86 -2.04 2.68
C LYS A 234 27.81 -0.57 2.26
N ASP A 235 27.91 -0.30 0.97
CA ASP A 235 28.02 1.07 0.45
C ASP A 235 26.72 1.50 -0.24
N HIS A 236 25.68 1.67 0.56
CA HIS A 236 24.35 2.14 0.12
C HIS A 236 23.59 2.75 1.30
N ASP A 237 22.61 3.59 0.99
CA ASP A 237 21.92 4.41 2.01
C ASP A 237 21.10 3.56 3.01
N LEU A 238 20.56 2.40 2.60
CA LEU A 238 19.84 1.50 3.51
C LEU A 238 20.76 0.78 4.52
N ALA A 239 22.06 0.77 4.31
CA ALA A 239 23.01 0.17 5.26
C ALA A 239 23.06 0.89 6.61
N GLU A 240 22.58 2.14 6.66
CA GLU A 240 22.51 2.96 7.88
C GLU A 240 21.25 2.67 8.71
N MET A 241 20.30 1.90 8.17
CA MET A 241 19.08 1.49 8.89
C MET A 241 19.41 0.48 9.98
N GLU A 242 18.88 0.70 11.19
CA GLU A 242 19.12 -0.21 12.34
C GLU A 242 18.68 -1.65 12.03
N THR A 243 17.60 -1.81 11.28
CA THR A 243 17.02 -3.12 10.91
C THR A 243 17.70 -3.80 9.73
N TRP A 244 18.64 -3.12 9.04
CA TRP A 244 19.36 -3.71 7.90
C TRP A 244 20.16 -4.96 8.28
N GLY A 245 20.81 -4.94 9.44
CA GLY A 245 21.61 -6.06 9.94
C GLY A 245 20.80 -7.34 10.15
N ASP A 246 19.54 -7.22 10.53
CA ASP A 246 18.63 -8.35 10.75
C ASP A 246 18.30 -9.03 9.41
N LEU A 247 17.99 -8.23 8.37
CA LEU A 247 17.77 -8.76 7.02
C LEU A 247 19.01 -9.46 6.44
N VAL A 248 20.20 -8.87 6.64
CA VAL A 248 21.47 -9.50 6.21
C VAL A 248 21.73 -10.81 6.95
N THR A 249 21.37 -10.88 8.23
CA THR A 249 21.51 -12.10 9.02
C THR A 249 20.63 -13.23 8.48
N LEU A 250 19.37 -12.94 8.18
CA LEU A 250 18.44 -13.89 7.56
C LEU A 250 18.87 -14.28 6.12
N ALA A 251 19.41 -13.31 5.37
CA ALA A 251 19.95 -13.60 4.03
C ALA A 251 21.14 -14.56 4.08
N ASN A 252 22.06 -14.38 5.04
CA ASN A 252 23.19 -15.29 5.27
C ASN A 252 22.75 -16.69 5.71
N ALA A 253 21.71 -16.79 6.50
CA ALA A 253 21.14 -18.07 6.92
C ALA A 253 20.37 -18.77 5.76
N GLY A 254 20.08 -18.07 4.68
CA GLY A 254 19.26 -18.58 3.57
C GLY A 254 17.74 -18.60 3.89
N GLU A 255 17.34 -17.89 4.93
CA GLU A 255 15.95 -17.83 5.44
C GLU A 255 15.19 -16.62 4.94
N LEU A 256 15.85 -15.65 4.27
CA LEU A 256 15.21 -14.45 3.76
C LEU A 256 14.49 -14.72 2.43
N GLU A 257 13.21 -15.01 2.52
CA GLU A 257 12.33 -15.09 1.35
C GLU A 257 11.85 -13.68 0.95
N VAL A 258 11.87 -13.37 -0.35
CA VAL A 258 11.42 -12.06 -0.83
C VAL A 258 9.94 -12.09 -1.15
N THR A 259 9.18 -11.42 -0.31
CA THR A 259 7.75 -11.16 -0.49
C THR A 259 7.58 -9.71 -0.95
N VAL A 260 7.10 -9.51 -2.18
CA VAL A 260 6.76 -8.18 -2.69
C VAL A 260 5.28 -7.94 -2.43
N HIS A 261 4.98 -6.97 -1.56
CA HIS A 261 3.59 -6.58 -1.32
C HIS A 261 2.97 -6.01 -2.61
N GLN A 262 1.67 -6.23 -2.81
CA GLN A 262 1.01 -5.78 -4.06
C GLN A 262 1.03 -4.26 -4.27
N SER A 263 1.09 -3.47 -3.19
CA SER A 263 1.28 -2.01 -3.26
C SER A 263 2.67 -1.61 -3.75
N ASN A 264 3.66 -2.52 -3.66
CA ASN A 264 5.05 -2.32 -4.03
C ASN A 264 5.38 -2.89 -5.42
N VAL A 265 4.34 -3.08 -6.26
CA VAL A 265 4.47 -3.50 -7.64
C VAL A 265 4.16 -2.31 -8.55
N TYR A 266 5.15 -1.88 -9.31
CA TYR A 266 5.10 -0.72 -10.18
C TYR A 266 5.20 -1.15 -11.64
N GLY A 267 4.16 -0.88 -12.42
CA GLY A 267 4.07 -1.19 -13.84
C GLY A 267 4.02 0.07 -14.69
N PHE A 268 4.93 0.21 -15.63
CA PHE A 268 4.95 1.31 -16.60
C PHE A 268 4.49 0.85 -17.98
N THR A 269 4.46 -0.48 -18.19
CA THR A 269 4.13 -1.06 -19.49
C THR A 269 2.75 -0.63 -19.96
N GLY A 270 2.69 -0.05 -21.15
CA GLY A 270 1.45 0.36 -21.81
C GLY A 270 1.03 1.79 -21.50
N LEU A 271 1.46 2.41 -20.38
CA LEU A 271 1.01 3.75 -19.98
C LEU A 271 1.22 4.81 -21.06
N ARG A 272 2.34 4.77 -21.76
CA ARG A 272 2.63 5.73 -22.84
C ARG A 272 1.64 5.60 -23.99
N ASP A 273 1.30 4.38 -24.38
CA ASP A 273 0.35 4.11 -25.46
C ASP A 273 -1.09 4.45 -25.00
N ASP A 274 -1.43 4.13 -23.76
CA ASP A 274 -2.73 4.45 -23.17
C ASP A 274 -2.94 5.95 -23.08
N ILE A 275 -1.92 6.73 -22.66
CA ILE A 275 -1.94 8.20 -22.66
C ILE A 275 -2.17 8.74 -24.07
N SER A 276 -1.45 8.22 -25.08
CA SER A 276 -1.61 8.68 -26.46
C SER A 276 -3.00 8.36 -27.01
N THR A 277 -3.63 7.28 -26.57
CA THR A 277 -4.97 6.86 -26.99
C THR A 277 -6.06 7.74 -26.39
N GLY A 278 -5.91 8.14 -25.11
CA GLY A 278 -6.83 9.07 -24.47
C GLY A 278 -7.09 8.77 -23.01
N ILE A 279 -7.79 9.70 -22.38
CA ILE A 279 -8.06 9.68 -20.92
C ILE A 279 -8.83 8.44 -20.44
N ASP A 280 -9.71 7.89 -21.27
CA ASP A 280 -10.51 6.71 -20.93
C ASP A 280 -9.71 5.39 -21.04
N SER A 281 -8.54 5.41 -21.64
CA SER A 281 -7.68 4.24 -21.84
C SER A 281 -6.72 4.02 -20.69
N VAL A 282 -6.44 5.08 -19.89
CA VAL A 282 -5.45 5.04 -18.81
C VAL A 282 -6.03 4.38 -17.56
N ASP A 283 -5.35 3.34 -17.08
CA ASP A 283 -5.59 2.80 -15.73
C ASP A 283 -5.08 3.79 -14.69
N THR A 284 -6.03 4.40 -13.96
CA THR A 284 -5.74 5.43 -12.94
C THR A 284 -4.85 4.90 -11.82
N ASP A 285 -5.06 3.65 -11.37
CA ASP A 285 -4.28 3.05 -10.29
C ASP A 285 -2.85 2.76 -10.75
N GLN A 286 -2.68 2.32 -12.00
CA GLN A 286 -1.37 2.09 -12.58
C GLN A 286 -0.60 3.40 -12.72
N LEU A 287 -1.22 4.44 -13.29
CA LEU A 287 -0.60 5.76 -13.47
C LEU A 287 -0.26 6.40 -12.12
N SER A 288 -1.15 6.31 -11.14
CA SER A 288 -0.93 6.85 -9.80
C SER A 288 0.31 6.24 -9.14
N ARG A 289 0.40 4.91 -9.15
CA ARG A 289 1.57 4.20 -8.59
C ARG A 289 2.86 4.51 -9.35
N ALA A 290 2.81 4.49 -10.68
CA ALA A 290 3.98 4.82 -11.49
C ALA A 290 4.48 6.25 -11.20
N TYR A 291 3.57 7.21 -11.07
CA TYR A 291 3.90 8.59 -10.75
C TYR A 291 4.45 8.74 -9.30
N GLU A 292 3.88 8.01 -8.33
CA GLU A 292 4.42 7.94 -6.96
C GLU A 292 5.89 7.50 -6.96
N LEU A 293 6.22 6.42 -7.66
CA LEU A 293 7.60 5.93 -7.74
C LEU A 293 8.55 6.95 -8.38
N LEU A 294 8.11 7.66 -9.42
CA LEU A 294 8.87 8.73 -10.05
C LEU A 294 9.16 9.88 -9.09
N ALA A 295 8.15 10.30 -8.32
CA ALA A 295 8.28 11.34 -7.32
C ALA A 295 9.24 10.92 -6.19
N ASP A 296 9.04 9.72 -5.62
CA ASP A 296 9.90 9.18 -4.58
C ASP A 296 11.37 9.08 -5.02
N ALA A 297 11.62 8.62 -6.24
CA ALA A 297 12.99 8.52 -6.76
C ALA A 297 13.65 9.90 -6.93
N ALA A 298 12.89 10.91 -7.34
CA ALA A 298 13.39 12.29 -7.47
C ALA A 298 13.63 12.92 -6.09
N ASP A 299 12.72 12.73 -5.14
CA ASP A 299 12.84 13.24 -3.77
C ASP A 299 14.05 12.65 -3.05
N TRP A 300 14.27 11.33 -3.15
CA TRP A 300 15.45 10.69 -2.59
C TRP A 300 16.75 11.20 -3.22
N ALA A 301 16.76 11.33 -4.55
CA ALA A 301 17.94 11.85 -5.27
C ALA A 301 18.16 13.35 -5.04
N LYS A 302 17.20 14.06 -4.44
CA LYS A 302 17.20 15.51 -4.22
C LYS A 302 17.43 16.29 -5.52
N ASP A 303 16.77 15.88 -6.59
CA ASP A 303 16.86 16.55 -7.88
C ASP A 303 15.50 16.94 -8.45
N ASP A 304 15.53 17.89 -9.37
CA ASP A 304 14.33 18.45 -10.02
C ASP A 304 13.98 17.72 -11.33
N GLY A 305 14.43 16.49 -11.55
CA GLY A 305 14.30 15.80 -12.84
C GLY A 305 12.84 15.66 -13.28
N VAL A 306 11.95 15.23 -12.38
CA VAL A 306 10.51 15.13 -12.64
C VAL A 306 9.91 16.51 -12.89
N ASN A 307 10.17 17.49 -12.04
CA ASN A 307 9.66 18.85 -12.18
C ASN A 307 10.10 19.51 -13.49
N LYS A 308 11.34 19.29 -13.92
CA LYS A 308 11.85 19.82 -15.21
C LYS A 308 11.08 19.25 -16.39
N VAL A 309 10.74 17.97 -16.37
CA VAL A 309 9.92 17.36 -17.42
C VAL A 309 8.52 17.96 -17.39
N LEU A 310 7.87 18.05 -16.23
CA LEU A 310 6.51 18.61 -16.12
C LEU A 310 6.46 20.09 -16.56
N LEU A 311 7.49 20.87 -16.26
CA LEU A 311 7.60 22.26 -16.74
C LEU A 311 7.81 22.35 -18.25
N ALA A 312 8.52 21.38 -18.84
CA ALA A 312 8.70 21.31 -20.30
C ALA A 312 7.44 20.81 -21.02
N TYR A 313 6.62 20.00 -20.35
CA TYR A 313 5.38 19.40 -20.85
C TYR A 313 4.18 19.79 -19.95
N PRO A 314 3.75 21.05 -19.95
CA PRO A 314 2.69 21.51 -19.05
C PRO A 314 1.35 20.78 -19.26
N ARG A 315 1.05 20.37 -20.50
CA ARG A 315 -0.13 19.57 -20.80
C ARG A 315 -0.11 18.20 -20.11
N LEU A 316 1.08 17.57 -19.99
CA LEU A 316 1.22 16.32 -19.22
C LEU A 316 0.92 16.53 -17.73
N GLN A 317 1.40 17.64 -17.15
CA GLN A 317 1.10 17.98 -15.77
C GLN A 317 -0.42 18.10 -15.54
N ASP A 318 -1.11 18.82 -16.41
CA ASP A 318 -2.56 18.99 -16.36
C ASP A 318 -3.29 17.65 -16.57
N TYR A 319 -2.79 16.82 -17.49
CA TYR A 319 -3.31 15.49 -17.77
C TYR A 319 -3.22 14.57 -16.55
N ILE A 320 -2.02 14.45 -15.95
CA ILE A 320 -1.81 13.65 -14.74
C ILE A 320 -2.71 14.17 -13.61
N ALA A 321 -2.76 15.48 -13.40
CA ALA A 321 -3.59 16.07 -12.36
C ALA A 321 -5.08 15.76 -12.60
N TYR A 322 -5.55 15.77 -13.84
CA TYR A 322 -6.92 15.40 -14.19
C TYR A 322 -7.21 13.92 -13.90
N ILE A 323 -6.35 13.00 -14.39
CA ILE A 323 -6.53 11.53 -14.17
C ILE A 323 -6.51 11.21 -12.67
N LEU A 324 -5.64 11.86 -11.88
CA LEU A 324 -5.55 11.70 -10.44
C LEU A 324 -6.66 12.45 -9.67
N GLY A 325 -7.62 13.03 -10.39
CA GLY A 325 -8.82 13.62 -9.80
C GLY A 325 -8.64 15.03 -9.26
N SER A 326 -7.72 15.85 -9.81
CA SER A 326 -7.61 17.26 -9.45
C SER A 326 -8.82 18.06 -9.94
N PRO A 327 -9.60 18.69 -9.03
CA PRO A 327 -10.84 19.37 -9.42
C PRO A 327 -10.61 20.69 -10.17
N SER A 328 -9.39 21.22 -10.14
CA SER A 328 -9.05 22.52 -10.75
C SER A 328 -8.69 22.43 -12.22
N GLN A 329 -8.59 21.24 -12.79
CA GLN A 329 -8.20 21.03 -14.17
C GLN A 329 -9.40 20.80 -15.07
N GLY A 330 -9.42 21.50 -16.22
CA GLY A 330 -10.36 21.19 -17.30
C GLY A 330 -10.06 19.82 -17.91
N THR A 331 -11.06 19.21 -18.53
CA THR A 331 -10.87 17.94 -19.22
C THR A 331 -9.82 18.07 -20.31
N PRO A 332 -8.73 17.29 -20.29
CA PRO A 332 -7.72 17.31 -21.35
C PRO A 332 -8.34 16.94 -22.71
N SER A 333 -7.80 17.51 -23.77
CA SER A 333 -8.31 17.33 -25.14
C SER A 333 -7.23 16.81 -26.07
N ALA A 334 -7.62 15.88 -26.93
CA ALA A 334 -6.73 15.36 -27.98
C ALA A 334 -6.18 16.48 -28.91
N PRO A 335 -5.04 16.25 -29.56
CA PRO A 335 -4.20 15.06 -29.51
C PRO A 335 -3.35 14.98 -28.23
N PHE A 336 -3.00 13.76 -27.79
CA PHE A 336 -2.24 13.50 -26.57
C PHE A 336 -0.79 13.06 -26.84
N ASP A 337 -0.27 13.37 -28.02
CA ASP A 337 1.10 13.00 -28.40
C ASP A 337 2.15 13.68 -27.53
N GLU A 338 1.91 14.93 -27.12
CA GLU A 338 2.80 15.71 -26.26
C GLU A 338 2.82 15.11 -24.84
N GLU A 339 1.66 14.73 -24.30
CA GLU A 339 1.53 14.08 -23.01
C GLU A 339 2.22 12.72 -22.99
N SER A 340 2.04 11.93 -24.03
CA SER A 340 2.69 10.61 -24.19
C SER A 340 4.22 10.76 -24.31
N GLU A 341 4.71 11.75 -25.06
CA GLU A 341 6.15 12.04 -25.16
C GLU A 341 6.73 12.45 -23.81
N GLY A 342 6.06 13.38 -23.11
CA GLY A 342 6.47 13.84 -21.78
C GLY A 342 6.51 12.70 -20.76
N TRP A 343 5.51 11.77 -20.81
CA TRP A 343 5.54 10.57 -19.97
C TRP A 343 6.76 9.69 -20.27
N GLY A 344 7.11 9.47 -21.52
CA GLY A 344 8.33 8.77 -21.91
C GLY A 344 9.61 9.43 -21.40
N GLN A 345 9.63 10.78 -21.27
CA GLN A 345 10.75 11.47 -20.64
C GLN A 345 10.82 11.21 -19.13
N LEU A 346 9.66 11.11 -18.43
CA LEU A 346 9.63 10.72 -17.02
C LEU A 346 10.15 9.30 -16.80
N GLU A 347 9.75 8.35 -17.65
CA GLU A 347 10.24 6.97 -17.63
C GLU A 347 11.77 6.92 -17.86
N THR A 348 12.27 7.73 -18.79
CA THR A 348 13.71 7.86 -19.05
C THR A 348 14.44 8.38 -17.81
N LYS A 349 13.90 9.40 -17.12
CA LYS A 349 14.49 9.93 -15.89
C LYS A 349 14.59 8.90 -14.78
N LEU A 350 13.64 7.98 -14.67
CA LEU A 350 13.71 6.88 -13.71
C LEU A 350 14.77 5.85 -14.12
N THR A 351 14.78 5.42 -15.38
CA THR A 351 15.71 4.38 -15.86
C THR A 351 17.17 4.85 -15.90
N GLU A 352 17.43 6.15 -16.10
CA GLU A 352 18.76 6.76 -16.00
C GLU A 352 19.38 6.57 -14.60
N ARG A 353 18.55 6.36 -13.55
CA ARG A 353 19.00 6.12 -12.18
C ARG A 353 19.36 4.67 -11.90
N PHE A 354 19.03 3.74 -12.80
CA PHE A 354 19.20 2.32 -12.53
C PHE A 354 20.64 1.88 -12.74
N THR A 355 21.30 1.50 -11.65
CA THR A 355 22.55 0.75 -11.69
C THR A 355 22.24 -0.74 -11.61
N LYS A 356 22.57 -1.50 -12.66
CA LYS A 356 22.20 -2.92 -12.81
C LYS A 356 23.30 -3.81 -12.22
N PHE A 357 22.87 -4.78 -11.39
CA PHE A 357 23.70 -5.79 -10.75
C PHE A 357 23.31 -7.21 -11.13
#